data_06529175dc181188369646ca473c6a11
#
_entry.id   06529175dc181188369646ca473c6a11
#
_cell.length_a   1.000
_cell.length_b   1.000
_cell.length_c   1.000
_cell.angle_alpha   90.00
_cell.angle_beta   90.00
_cell.angle_gamma   90.00
#
_symmetry.space_group_name_H-M   'P 1'
#
loop_
_entity.id
_entity.type
_entity.pdbx_description
1 polymer ?
#
loop_
_entity_poly.entity_id
_entity_poly.type
_entity_poly.pdbx_seq_one_letter_code
_entity_poly.pdbx_strand_id
1 'polypeptide(L)'
;MSLDEAFLDVTGAQRIFGDAHTVAQQVREAVRTQVGLACSVGIATNKFIAKLATEFAKPRATRERIDPGPGVFEVAPGTELEFLHPLDVGMLWGVGPVTLEKLHSVGMKTVGDIAACELSLLALAVGA
;
A
#
# COMPACT_ATOMS: atom_id res chain seq x y z
N MET A 1 -8.69 -9.69 -3.90
CA MET A 1 -8.75 -8.45 -4.72
C MET A 1 -10.18 -7.96 -4.68
N SER A 2 -10.41 -6.70 -4.47
CA SER A 2 -11.74 -6.07 -4.53
C SER A 2 -12.16 -5.87 -6.00
N LEU A 3 -13.45 -5.65 -6.25
CA LEU A 3 -13.96 -5.39 -7.60
C LEU A 3 -13.51 -4.04 -8.17
N ASP A 4 -13.02 -3.16 -7.31
CA ASP A 4 -12.58 -1.80 -7.60
C ASP A 4 -11.05 -1.64 -7.62
N GLU A 5 -10.30 -2.75 -7.54
CA GLU A 5 -8.83 -2.75 -7.55
C GLU A 5 -8.27 -3.51 -8.76
N ALA A 6 -7.21 -2.97 -9.36
CA ALA A 6 -6.46 -3.63 -10.42
C ALA A 6 -4.95 -3.47 -10.21
N PHE A 7 -4.17 -4.46 -10.65
CA PHE A 7 -2.73 -4.39 -10.75
C PHE A 7 -2.31 -4.34 -12.22
N LEU A 8 -1.38 -3.44 -12.52
CA LEU A 8 -0.82 -3.24 -13.85
C LEU A 8 0.69 -3.46 -13.78
N ASP A 9 1.21 -4.37 -14.59
CA ASP A 9 2.64 -4.45 -14.83
C ASP A 9 3.00 -3.49 -15.97
N VAL A 10 3.72 -2.43 -15.62
CA VAL A 10 4.11 -1.36 -16.55
C VAL A 10 5.58 -1.45 -16.98
N THR A 11 6.30 -2.52 -16.60
CA THR A 11 7.73 -2.69 -16.92
C THR A 11 7.99 -2.57 -18.42
N GLY A 12 7.18 -3.20 -19.26
CA GLY A 12 7.31 -3.14 -20.73
C GLY A 12 6.74 -1.86 -21.36
N ALA A 13 5.94 -1.10 -20.62
CA ALA A 13 5.24 0.08 -21.14
C ALA A 13 6.07 1.37 -21.11
N GLN A 14 7.12 1.42 -20.31
CA GLN A 14 7.92 2.61 -20.04
C GLN A 14 8.52 3.25 -21.30
N ARG A 15 8.91 2.45 -22.29
CA ARG A 15 9.49 2.95 -23.55
C ARG A 15 8.50 3.73 -24.41
N ILE A 16 7.20 3.51 -24.22
CA ILE A 16 6.12 4.10 -25.04
C ILE A 16 5.42 5.21 -24.27
N PHE A 17 5.14 5.01 -22.98
CA PHE A 17 4.28 5.87 -22.17
C PHE A 17 5.04 6.70 -21.12
N GLY A 18 6.36 6.50 -20.97
CA GLY A 18 7.17 7.16 -19.96
C GLY A 18 7.37 6.29 -18.71
N ASP A 19 7.90 6.89 -17.66
CA ASP A 19 8.13 6.19 -16.38
C ASP A 19 6.81 5.77 -15.69
N ALA A 20 6.92 4.97 -14.64
CA ALA A 20 5.74 4.44 -13.93
C ALA A 20 4.86 5.56 -13.36
N HIS A 21 5.46 6.67 -12.92
CA HIS A 21 4.71 7.82 -12.41
C HIS A 21 3.89 8.49 -13.52
N THR A 22 4.48 8.70 -14.69
CA THR A 22 3.80 9.23 -15.88
C THR A 22 2.64 8.31 -16.30
N VAL A 23 2.87 6.99 -16.34
CA VAL A 23 1.81 6.02 -16.65
C VAL A 23 0.68 6.10 -15.63
N ALA A 24 0.98 6.21 -14.32
CA ALA A 24 -0.02 6.35 -13.28
C ALA A 24 -0.88 7.59 -13.45
N GLN A 25 -0.27 8.73 -13.80
CA GLN A 25 -1.02 9.97 -14.08
C GLN A 25 -1.93 9.83 -15.31
N GLN A 26 -1.45 9.19 -16.38
CA GLN A 26 -2.26 8.93 -17.58
C GLN A 26 -3.45 8.01 -17.26
N VAL A 27 -3.25 6.96 -16.47
CA VAL A 27 -4.34 6.06 -16.03
C VAL A 27 -5.38 6.85 -15.22
N ARG A 28 -4.96 7.66 -14.26
CA ARG A 28 -5.87 8.48 -13.45
C ARG A 28 -6.69 9.45 -14.31
N GLU A 29 -6.04 10.11 -15.26
CA GLU A 29 -6.71 11.05 -16.16
C GLU A 29 -7.69 10.32 -17.10
N ALA A 30 -7.32 9.16 -17.63
CA ALA A 30 -8.20 8.35 -18.46
C ALA A 30 -9.46 7.88 -17.67
N VAL A 31 -9.28 7.40 -16.44
CA VAL A 31 -10.41 7.01 -15.56
C VAL A 31 -11.31 8.21 -15.27
N ARG A 32 -10.74 9.37 -14.95
CA ARG A 32 -11.50 10.59 -14.69
C ARG A 32 -12.31 11.03 -15.90
N THR A 33 -11.70 11.03 -17.09
CA THR A 33 -12.33 11.55 -18.30
C THR A 33 -13.33 10.58 -18.93
N GLN A 34 -13.07 9.28 -18.87
CA GLN A 34 -13.92 8.27 -19.52
C GLN A 34 -15.09 7.81 -18.66
N VAL A 35 -14.89 7.73 -17.34
CA VAL A 35 -15.91 7.20 -16.42
C VAL A 35 -16.31 8.16 -15.31
N GLY A 36 -15.68 9.31 -15.20
CA GLY A 36 -16.01 10.35 -14.22
C GLY A 36 -15.62 9.98 -12.77
N LEU A 37 -14.77 8.98 -12.58
CA LEU A 37 -14.34 8.54 -11.26
C LEU A 37 -12.92 9.01 -10.93
N ALA A 38 -12.67 9.24 -9.65
CA ALA A 38 -11.32 9.44 -9.14
C ALA A 38 -10.72 8.08 -8.74
N CYS A 39 -9.45 7.85 -9.06
CA CYS A 39 -8.70 6.71 -8.56
C CYS A 39 -7.36 7.14 -7.96
N SER A 40 -6.85 6.32 -7.05
CA SER A 40 -5.53 6.48 -6.42
C SER A 40 -4.61 5.36 -6.89
N VAL A 41 -3.35 5.67 -7.13
CA VAL A 41 -2.38 4.72 -7.68
C VAL A 41 -1.16 4.63 -6.77
N GLY A 42 -0.84 3.42 -6.34
CA GLY A 42 0.42 3.09 -5.68
C GLY A 42 1.38 2.45 -6.68
N ILE A 43 2.63 2.88 -6.65
CA ILE A 43 3.71 2.38 -7.50
C ILE A 43 4.77 1.73 -6.62
N ALA A 44 5.19 0.52 -6.97
CA ALA A 44 6.29 -0.18 -6.29
C ALA A 44 6.84 -1.31 -7.16
N THR A 45 7.91 -1.95 -6.68
CA THR A 45 8.57 -3.08 -7.35
C THR A 45 7.77 -4.38 -7.31
N ASN A 46 6.74 -4.46 -6.45
CA ASN A 46 5.86 -5.62 -6.34
C ASN A 46 4.44 -5.23 -5.94
N LYS A 47 3.49 -6.15 -6.17
CA LYS A 47 2.06 -5.94 -5.92
C LYS A 47 1.72 -5.64 -4.46
N PHE A 48 2.43 -6.28 -3.52
CA PHE A 48 2.16 -6.12 -2.10
C PHE A 48 2.45 -4.69 -1.64
N ILE A 49 3.63 -4.17 -1.98
CA ILE A 49 4.03 -2.80 -1.63
C ILE A 49 3.20 -1.77 -2.42
N ALA A 50 2.92 -2.03 -3.71
CA ALA A 50 2.07 -1.15 -4.51
C ALA A 50 0.67 -0.98 -3.90
N LYS A 51 0.08 -2.07 -3.39
CA LYS A 51 -1.21 -1.99 -2.68
C LYS A 51 -1.13 -1.14 -1.42
N LEU A 52 -0.09 -1.31 -0.60
CA LEU A 52 0.13 -0.46 0.58
C LEU A 52 0.36 1.01 0.19
N ALA A 53 1.16 1.25 -0.84
CA ALA A 53 1.43 2.59 -1.36
C ALA A 53 0.14 3.31 -1.81
N THR A 54 -0.84 2.57 -2.35
CA THR A 54 -2.14 3.13 -2.73
C THR A 54 -2.87 3.78 -1.55
N GLU A 55 -2.73 3.26 -0.32
CA GLU A 55 -3.36 3.85 0.86
C GLU A 55 -2.80 5.26 1.17
N PHE A 56 -1.54 5.51 0.81
CA PHE A 56 -0.90 6.83 0.95
C PHE A 56 -1.25 7.79 -0.19
N ALA A 57 -1.73 7.27 -1.31
CA ALA A 57 -2.21 8.07 -2.44
C ALA A 57 -3.67 8.54 -2.26
N LYS A 58 -4.44 7.91 -1.37
CA LYS A 58 -5.86 8.17 -1.18
C LYS A 58 -6.15 9.51 -0.50
N PRO A 59 -7.31 10.12 -0.81
CA PRO A 59 -7.84 11.24 -0.04
C PRO A 59 -8.05 10.82 1.44
N ARG A 60 -7.83 11.76 2.36
CA ARG A 60 -8.09 11.58 3.78
C ARG A 60 -9.06 12.64 4.29
N ALA A 61 -10.13 12.21 4.93
CA ALA A 61 -11.04 13.12 5.61
C ALA A 61 -10.67 13.23 7.08
N THR A 62 -10.51 14.45 7.57
CA THR A 62 -10.44 14.79 8.99
C THR A 62 -11.72 15.49 9.41
N ARG A 63 -11.90 15.75 10.71
CA ARG A 63 -13.06 16.53 11.20
C ARG A 63 -13.08 17.96 10.67
N GLU A 64 -11.91 18.49 10.31
CA GLU A 64 -11.74 19.91 9.93
C GLU A 64 -11.65 20.12 8.43
N ARG A 65 -11.13 19.13 7.69
CA ARG A 65 -10.89 19.26 6.25
C ARG A 65 -10.82 17.92 5.53
N ILE A 66 -10.99 17.99 4.21
CA ILE A 66 -10.66 16.88 3.30
C ILE A 66 -9.28 17.19 2.70
N ASP A 67 -8.32 16.32 2.94
CA ASP A 67 -7.05 16.29 2.24
C ASP A 67 -7.24 15.44 0.97
N PRO A 68 -7.07 16.01 -0.23
CA PRO A 68 -7.26 15.26 -1.48
C PRO A 68 -6.23 14.15 -1.69
N GLY A 69 -5.17 14.12 -0.89
CA GLY A 69 -4.04 13.22 -1.09
C GLY A 69 -3.26 13.51 -2.39
N PRO A 70 -2.11 12.88 -2.58
CA PRO A 70 -1.31 13.08 -3.79
C PRO A 70 -1.91 12.41 -5.04
N GLY A 71 -2.79 11.43 -4.85
CA GLY A 71 -3.40 10.65 -5.93
C GLY A 71 -2.49 9.61 -6.57
N VAL A 72 -1.18 9.81 -6.54
CA VAL A 72 -0.14 8.83 -6.89
C VAL A 72 0.88 8.82 -5.76
N PHE A 73 1.29 7.63 -5.33
CA PHE A 73 2.35 7.44 -4.33
C PHE A 73 3.30 6.35 -4.79
N GLU A 74 4.58 6.66 -4.82
CA GLU A 74 5.63 5.73 -5.29
C GLU A 74 6.56 5.35 -4.15
N VAL A 75 6.82 4.06 -4.02
CA VAL A 75 7.90 3.49 -3.21
C VAL A 75 9.03 3.14 -4.15
N ALA A 76 10.10 3.91 -4.11
CA ALA A 76 11.24 3.75 -5.00
C ALA A 76 11.95 2.40 -4.77
N PRO A 77 12.53 1.79 -5.82
CA PRO A 77 13.34 0.58 -5.66
C PRO A 77 14.46 0.80 -4.64
N GLY A 78 14.60 -0.14 -3.70
CA GLY A 78 15.60 -0.10 -2.63
C GLY A 78 15.16 0.64 -1.37
N THR A 79 13.99 1.30 -1.35
CA THR A 79 13.44 1.97 -0.16
C THR A 79 12.29 1.19 0.48
N GLU A 80 12.05 -0.04 0.05
CA GLU A 80 10.90 -0.85 0.46
C GLU A 80 10.87 -1.08 1.98
N LEU A 81 12.00 -1.39 2.59
CA LEU A 81 12.07 -1.63 4.03
C LEU A 81 11.90 -0.35 4.85
N GLU A 82 12.45 0.77 4.37
CA GLU A 82 12.26 2.08 4.98
C GLU A 82 10.78 2.49 4.97
N PHE A 83 10.09 2.19 3.88
CA PHE A 83 8.64 2.41 3.77
C PHE A 83 7.84 1.47 4.68
N LEU A 84 8.18 0.16 4.69
CA LEU A 84 7.38 -0.86 5.36
C LEU A 84 7.51 -0.83 6.89
N HIS A 85 8.74 -0.69 7.42
CA HIS A 85 9.00 -0.89 8.84
C HIS A 85 8.18 0.00 9.78
N PRO A 86 7.93 1.31 9.50
CA PRO A 86 7.14 2.16 10.37
C PRO A 86 5.63 1.93 10.28
N LEU A 87 5.16 1.14 9.30
CA LEU A 87 3.73 0.91 9.13
C LEU A 87 3.14 0.10 10.26
N ASP A 88 1.89 0.42 10.66
CA ASP A 88 1.10 -0.39 11.58
C ASP A 88 0.88 -1.81 10.98
N VAL A 89 1.01 -2.84 11.82
CA VAL A 89 0.84 -4.24 11.39
C VAL A 89 -0.55 -4.50 10.81
N GLY A 90 -1.56 -3.75 11.20
CA GLY A 90 -2.91 -3.84 10.66
C GLY A 90 -3.04 -3.43 9.20
N MET A 91 -2.03 -2.75 8.65
CA MET A 91 -1.97 -2.43 7.22
C MET A 91 -1.55 -3.63 6.35
N LEU A 92 -0.98 -4.67 6.97
CA LEU A 92 -0.55 -5.85 6.24
C LEU A 92 -1.76 -6.64 5.72
N TRP A 93 -1.69 -6.99 4.45
CA TRP A 93 -2.71 -7.82 3.85
C TRP A 93 -2.79 -9.19 4.54
N GLY A 94 -3.98 -9.56 5.00
CA GLY A 94 -4.21 -10.79 5.75
C GLY A 94 -4.21 -10.61 7.27
N VAL A 95 -3.82 -9.47 7.81
CA VAL A 95 -3.97 -9.15 9.23
C VAL A 95 -5.37 -8.64 9.48
N GLY A 96 -6.25 -9.53 9.94
CA GLY A 96 -7.59 -9.17 10.39
C GLY A 96 -7.62 -8.70 11.86
N PRO A 97 -8.79 -8.22 12.36
CA PRO A 97 -8.92 -7.69 13.72
C PRO A 97 -8.40 -8.61 14.81
N VAL A 98 -8.69 -9.90 14.71
CA VAL A 98 -8.24 -10.91 15.70
C VAL A 98 -6.72 -11.06 15.71
N THR A 99 -6.10 -11.13 14.53
CA THR A 99 -4.64 -11.23 14.43
C THR A 99 -3.97 -9.94 14.90
N LEU A 100 -4.55 -8.79 14.57
CA LEU A 100 -4.07 -7.49 15.02
C LEU A 100 -4.06 -7.38 16.54
N GLU A 101 -5.15 -7.78 17.21
CA GLU A 101 -5.25 -7.79 18.67
C GLU A 101 -4.19 -8.69 19.31
N LYS A 102 -3.98 -9.89 18.75
CA LYS A 102 -2.94 -10.80 19.22
C LYS A 102 -1.54 -10.21 19.08
N LEU A 103 -1.20 -9.63 17.93
CA LEU A 103 0.09 -8.98 17.71
C LEU A 103 0.31 -7.81 18.68
N HIS A 104 -0.70 -6.96 18.85
CA HIS A 104 -0.63 -5.85 19.78
C HIS A 104 -0.47 -6.32 21.24
N SER A 105 -1.11 -7.42 21.66
CA SER A 105 -1.01 -7.95 23.00
C SER A 105 0.40 -8.41 23.38
N VAL A 106 1.22 -8.79 22.38
CA VAL A 106 2.63 -9.16 22.56
C VAL A 106 3.61 -8.04 22.20
N GLY A 107 3.09 -6.81 22.00
CA GLY A 107 3.92 -5.62 21.76
C GLY A 107 4.32 -5.37 20.31
N MET A 108 3.89 -6.20 19.36
CA MET A 108 4.16 -6.05 17.93
C MET A 108 3.17 -5.07 17.31
N LYS A 109 3.57 -3.83 17.12
CA LYS A 109 2.73 -2.75 16.60
C LYS A 109 3.04 -2.37 15.16
N THR A 110 4.30 -2.48 14.78
CA THR A 110 4.79 -2.11 13.46
C THR A 110 5.25 -3.33 12.67
N VAL A 111 5.32 -3.17 11.35
CA VAL A 111 5.93 -4.17 10.46
C VAL A 111 7.38 -4.44 10.84
N GLY A 112 8.12 -3.40 11.29
CA GLY A 112 9.47 -3.53 11.81
C GLY A 112 9.56 -4.44 13.03
N ASP A 113 8.58 -4.37 13.94
CA ASP A 113 8.55 -5.26 15.12
C ASP A 113 8.44 -6.74 14.69
N ILE A 114 7.56 -7.01 13.70
CA ILE A 114 7.44 -8.37 13.13
C ILE A 114 8.74 -8.78 12.43
N ALA A 115 9.34 -7.91 11.65
CA ALA A 115 10.57 -8.21 10.91
C ALA A 115 11.76 -8.50 11.85
N ALA A 116 11.77 -7.93 13.04
CA ALA A 116 12.79 -8.16 14.07
C ALA A 116 12.49 -9.38 14.96
N CYS A 117 11.28 -9.95 14.88
CA CYS A 117 10.86 -11.05 15.73
C CYS A 117 11.32 -12.41 15.18
N GLU A 118 11.67 -13.34 16.06
CA GLU A 118 11.90 -14.72 15.66
C GLU A 118 10.59 -15.40 15.18
N LEU A 119 10.68 -16.20 14.12
CA LEU A 119 9.52 -16.86 13.51
C LEU A 119 8.73 -17.72 14.49
N SER A 120 9.43 -18.39 15.41
CA SER A 120 8.84 -19.23 16.46
C SER A 120 7.93 -18.42 17.41
N LEU A 121 8.36 -17.22 17.79
CA LEU A 121 7.59 -16.32 18.64
C LEU A 121 6.40 -15.72 17.88
N LEU A 122 6.60 -15.38 16.61
CA LEU A 122 5.51 -14.90 15.77
C LEU A 122 4.44 -15.97 15.58
N ALA A 123 4.83 -17.20 15.26
CA ALA A 123 3.90 -18.33 15.12
C ALA A 123 3.08 -18.56 16.39
N LEU A 124 3.74 -18.53 17.56
CA LEU A 124 3.06 -18.66 18.85
C LEU A 124 2.06 -17.51 19.08
N ALA A 125 2.44 -16.29 18.75
CA ALA A 125 1.59 -15.10 18.95
C ALA A 125 0.31 -15.15 18.09
N VAL A 126 0.41 -15.57 16.83
CA VAL A 126 -0.75 -15.63 15.92
C VAL A 126 -1.54 -16.94 16.03
N GLY A 127 -0.98 -17.97 16.66
CA GLY A 127 -1.63 -19.26 16.85
C GLY A 127 -1.53 -20.17 15.62
N ALA A 128 -0.39 -20.12 14.92
CA ALA A 128 -0.06 -20.98 13.78
C ALA A 128 0.82 -22.16 14.19
#